data_937cd1b4358522ac4bfc355c663d0e2d
#
_entry.id   937cd1b4358522ac4bfc355c663d0e2d
#
_cell.length_a   1.000
_cell.length_b   1.000
_cell.length_c   1.000
_cell.angle_alpha   90.00
_cell.angle_beta   90.00
_cell.angle_gamma   90.00
#
_symmetry.space_group_name_H-M   'P 1'
#
loop_
_entity.id
_entity.type
_entity.pdbx_description
1 polymer ?
#
loop_
_entity_poly.entity_id
_entity_poly.type
_entity_poly.pdbx_seq_one_letter_code
_entity_poly.pdbx_strand_id
1 'polypeptide(L)'
;MLGIGGALGLVTATGLSTAAALARHPSMTGAQLRSAAPLPPPFQVPLPIPPVLRPVAPGRYEITQREASAEILPGLRTPLWTYEGTFPGPTIESRRGHPVTVTHRNELSVPTVVHLHGGRTPADSDGYPTDLVLPWSGVDHGHGMHDPRAVVTELTRDYTFPLDQRPTLLWYHDHRMDYTAPAIWRGLAGLHIVRDDAEESLGLPAGPRELPLMIADRAFAADGSLIYPALPDRPGVTEEYLAGVLGDVILVNGAPWPVHEVDAARYRLRLLNASNARHYELEAVTDDGRRLDLVQIGADQGLLAAPVTHATLPVAPAERYDVIVDFAGVPVGGRVRILNRLGAGRTREVMAFRVARRAADDSRIPGVLSADLPVWQRSDAVRVREFAFRAGRMHGHHGWLIGGLPFDPARSDVVTGLGDVEVWRLVADVHHPIHLHLAGFRVLSRSGRPPLPHDVGLKDTVSLRPGESVEIITRFDGYRGRYLFHCHNAEHEDMGMMANLEII
;
A
#
# COMPACT_ATOMS: atom_id res chain seq x y z
N MET A 1 57.42 -31.24 22.53
CA MET A 1 56.53 -30.61 23.52
C MET A 1 56.45 -29.13 23.23
N LEU A 2 55.45 -28.71 22.59
CA LEU A 2 55.02 -27.29 22.49
C LEU A 2 53.59 -27.30 21.94
N GLY A 3 52.64 -26.97 22.81
CA GLY A 3 51.25 -26.91 22.49
C GLY A 3 50.90 -25.61 21.77
N ILE A 4 50.18 -25.71 20.68
CA ILE A 4 49.58 -24.57 19.99
C ILE A 4 48.10 -24.47 20.46
N GLY A 5 47.82 -23.47 21.30
CA GLY A 5 46.50 -23.11 21.69
C GLY A 5 45.80 -22.36 20.56
N GLY A 6 44.74 -22.93 19.99
CA GLY A 6 43.88 -22.26 19.06
C GLY A 6 42.90 -21.32 19.81
N ALA A 7 42.98 -20.05 19.50
CA ALA A 7 41.96 -19.09 19.95
C ALA A 7 40.69 -19.23 19.07
N LEU A 8 39.65 -19.86 19.62
CA LEU A 8 38.31 -19.72 19.06
C LEU A 8 37.80 -18.30 19.35
N GLY A 9 37.72 -17.50 18.30
CA GLY A 9 37.08 -16.21 18.35
C GLY A 9 35.59 -16.37 18.59
N LEU A 10 35.12 -15.90 19.74
CA LEU A 10 33.71 -15.74 20.07
C LEU A 10 33.08 -14.67 19.18
N VAL A 11 32.46 -15.09 18.07
CA VAL A 11 31.46 -14.26 17.40
C VAL A 11 30.15 -14.54 18.10
N THR A 12 29.82 -13.74 19.10
CA THR A 12 28.62 -13.91 19.89
C THR A 12 27.78 -12.64 19.92
N ALA A 13 26.53 -12.79 19.57
CA ALA A 13 25.38 -12.36 20.39
C ALA A 13 24.89 -10.93 20.28
N THR A 14 25.08 -10.20 19.17
CA THR A 14 24.31 -8.95 18.97
C THR A 14 23.06 -9.14 18.10
N GLY A 15 22.99 -10.21 17.29
CA GLY A 15 21.80 -10.56 16.50
C GLY A 15 20.69 -11.26 17.29
N LEU A 16 21.01 -11.86 18.45
CA LEU A 16 20.03 -12.60 19.27
C LEU A 16 19.11 -11.69 20.11
N SER A 17 19.54 -10.45 20.40
CA SER A 17 18.73 -9.55 21.24
C SER A 17 17.58 -8.90 20.47
N THR A 18 17.75 -8.57 19.19
CA THR A 18 16.69 -8.00 18.33
C THR A 18 15.67 -9.06 17.93
N ALA A 19 16.12 -10.25 17.54
CA ALA A 19 15.23 -11.36 17.26
C ALA A 19 14.46 -11.82 18.52
N ALA A 20 15.08 -11.75 19.71
CA ALA A 20 14.43 -12.08 20.99
C ALA A 20 13.46 -10.97 21.43
N ALA A 21 13.68 -9.70 21.11
CA ALA A 21 12.73 -8.61 21.36
C ALA A 21 11.51 -8.73 20.43
N LEU A 22 11.72 -8.98 19.14
CA LEU A 22 10.65 -9.20 18.16
C LEU A 22 9.85 -10.49 18.46
N ALA A 23 10.50 -11.55 18.95
CA ALA A 23 9.83 -12.80 19.35
C ALA A 23 8.93 -12.68 20.60
N ARG A 24 9.01 -11.57 21.34
CA ARG A 24 8.14 -11.31 22.51
C ARG A 24 6.83 -10.61 22.15
N HIS A 25 6.67 -10.12 20.90
CA HIS A 25 5.42 -9.49 20.45
C HIS A 25 4.43 -10.55 19.98
N PRO A 26 3.17 -10.51 20.45
CA PRO A 26 2.13 -11.45 20.01
C PRO A 26 1.74 -11.27 18.54
N SER A 27 2.10 -10.14 17.91
CA SER A 27 1.88 -9.85 16.50
C SER A 27 3.21 -9.72 15.77
N MET A 28 3.39 -10.51 14.71
CA MET A 28 4.56 -10.42 13.82
C MET A 28 4.43 -9.26 12.81
N THR A 29 3.31 -8.54 12.81
CA THR A 29 3.03 -7.41 11.89
C THR A 29 3.05 -6.06 12.59
N GLY A 30 3.12 -6.01 13.92
CA GLY A 30 3.17 -4.77 14.68
C GLY A 30 2.48 -4.83 16.04
N ALA A 31 2.59 -3.74 16.80
CA ALA A 31 1.93 -3.54 18.09
C ALA A 31 0.72 -2.61 17.96
N GLN A 32 -0.32 -2.88 18.74
CA GLN A 32 -1.59 -2.18 18.62
C GLN A 32 -1.70 -1.02 19.60
N LEU A 33 -1.88 0.18 19.06
CA LEU A 33 -2.35 1.35 19.81
C LEU A 33 -3.81 1.16 20.26
N ARG A 34 -4.17 1.79 21.37
CA ARG A 34 -5.52 1.79 21.91
C ARG A 34 -6.11 3.19 21.89
N SER A 35 -7.28 3.32 21.35
CA SER A 35 -8.04 4.57 21.37
C SER A 35 -8.56 4.88 22.77
N ALA A 36 -8.46 6.16 23.16
CA ALA A 36 -9.08 6.71 24.38
C ALA A 36 -10.42 7.40 24.06
N ALA A 37 -10.70 7.71 22.79
CA ALA A 37 -11.97 8.29 22.36
C ALA A 37 -13.14 7.31 22.53
N PRO A 38 -14.38 7.80 22.74
CA PRO A 38 -15.58 6.98 22.63
C PRO A 38 -15.74 6.51 21.18
N LEU A 39 -15.76 5.19 20.98
CA LEU A 39 -15.88 4.59 19.66
C LEU A 39 -17.32 4.21 19.34
N PRO A 40 -17.84 4.52 18.14
CA PRO A 40 -19.17 4.10 17.73
C PRO A 40 -19.26 2.57 17.63
N PRO A 41 -20.46 1.99 17.77
CA PRO A 41 -20.68 0.60 17.38
C PRO A 41 -20.37 0.41 15.89
N PRO A 42 -19.83 -0.75 15.48
CA PRO A 42 -19.63 -1.06 14.07
C PRO A 42 -20.93 -0.96 13.25
N PHE A 43 -20.81 -0.55 11.99
CA PHE A 43 -21.88 -0.52 10.99
C PHE A 43 -23.00 0.49 11.27
N GLN A 44 -22.66 1.60 11.94
CA GLN A 44 -23.57 2.72 12.17
C GLN A 44 -23.27 3.91 11.25
N VAL A 45 -22.01 4.08 10.85
CA VAL A 45 -21.57 5.20 10.02
C VAL A 45 -21.74 4.83 8.55
N PRO A 46 -22.34 5.67 7.70
CA PRO A 46 -22.40 5.43 6.26
C PRO A 46 -21.00 5.39 5.64
N LEU A 47 -20.79 4.53 4.63
CA LEU A 47 -19.57 4.52 3.85
C LEU A 47 -19.49 5.80 2.98
N PRO A 48 -18.49 6.67 3.16
CA PRO A 48 -18.25 7.75 2.22
C PRO A 48 -17.57 7.22 0.95
N ILE A 49 -17.90 7.82 -0.19
CA ILE A 49 -17.18 7.59 -1.44
C ILE A 49 -16.33 8.83 -1.69
N PRO A 50 -14.99 8.71 -1.81
CA PRO A 50 -14.13 9.84 -2.08
C PRO A 50 -14.56 10.56 -3.37
N PRO A 51 -14.61 11.92 -3.37
CA PRO A 51 -15.03 12.66 -4.55
C PRO A 51 -14.03 12.46 -5.70
N VAL A 52 -14.54 12.43 -6.92
CA VAL A 52 -13.68 12.42 -8.12
C VAL A 52 -13.15 13.83 -8.37
N LEU A 53 -11.82 13.95 -8.46
CA LEU A 53 -11.16 15.21 -8.74
C LEU A 53 -11.46 15.67 -10.18
N ARG A 54 -11.90 16.91 -10.33
CA ARG A 54 -12.11 17.49 -11.67
C ARG A 54 -10.82 18.09 -12.19
N PRO A 55 -10.47 17.86 -13.48
CA PRO A 55 -9.32 18.50 -14.08
C PRO A 55 -9.55 20.02 -14.22
N VAL A 56 -8.52 20.82 -13.98
CA VAL A 56 -8.53 22.29 -14.20
C VAL A 56 -8.41 22.64 -15.67
N ALA A 57 -7.82 21.75 -16.47
CA ALA A 57 -7.76 21.78 -17.93
C ALA A 57 -7.61 20.34 -18.44
N PRO A 58 -7.81 20.04 -19.74
CA PRO A 58 -7.64 18.70 -20.28
C PRO A 58 -6.28 18.08 -19.86
N GLY A 59 -6.34 16.95 -19.15
CA GLY A 59 -5.16 16.24 -18.65
C GLY A 59 -4.37 16.97 -17.52
N ARG A 60 -4.91 18.04 -16.94
CA ARG A 60 -4.24 18.78 -15.84
C ARG A 60 -5.10 18.81 -14.60
N TYR A 61 -4.48 18.44 -13.47
CA TYR A 61 -5.09 18.43 -12.16
C TYR A 61 -4.24 19.27 -11.19
N GLU A 62 -4.88 19.81 -10.17
CA GLU A 62 -4.21 20.50 -9.06
C GLU A 62 -4.67 19.87 -7.77
N ILE A 63 -3.74 19.63 -6.83
CA ILE A 63 -3.99 19.08 -5.51
C ILE A 63 -3.22 19.89 -4.48
N THR A 64 -3.93 20.48 -3.53
CA THR A 64 -3.32 21.18 -2.40
C THR A 64 -3.21 20.25 -1.20
N GLN A 65 -2.00 20.09 -0.69
CA GLN A 65 -1.72 19.43 0.58
C GLN A 65 -1.85 20.45 1.70
N ARG A 66 -2.79 20.24 2.62
CA ARG A 66 -3.08 21.18 3.69
C ARG A 66 -3.59 20.52 4.95
N GLU A 67 -3.42 21.20 6.07
CA GLU A 67 -4.08 20.82 7.30
C GLU A 67 -5.59 21.04 7.17
N ALA A 68 -6.35 20.06 7.63
CA ALA A 68 -7.79 20.13 7.74
C ALA A 68 -8.27 19.31 8.95
N SER A 69 -9.55 19.38 9.26
CA SER A 69 -10.12 18.47 10.25
C SER A 69 -11.40 17.85 9.74
N ALA A 70 -11.56 16.55 9.96
CA ALA A 70 -12.73 15.78 9.59
C ALA A 70 -13.43 15.21 10.84
N GLU A 71 -14.71 14.95 10.73
CA GLU A 71 -15.44 14.15 11.71
C GLU A 71 -15.32 12.67 11.32
N ILE A 72 -14.26 12.01 11.83
CA ILE A 72 -14.08 10.55 11.63
C ILE A 72 -14.90 9.78 12.64
N LEU A 73 -14.76 10.14 13.93
CA LEU A 73 -15.57 9.61 15.00
C LEU A 73 -16.76 10.56 15.25
N PRO A 74 -18.01 10.07 15.39
CA PRO A 74 -19.18 10.92 15.59
C PRO A 74 -19.01 11.92 16.74
N GLY A 75 -19.19 13.19 16.45
CA GLY A 75 -19.09 14.29 17.41
C GLY A 75 -17.67 14.74 17.76
N LEU A 76 -16.62 14.15 17.16
CA LEU A 76 -15.23 14.54 17.39
C LEU A 76 -14.56 15.02 16.09
N ARG A 77 -13.71 16.03 16.22
CA ARG A 77 -12.94 16.58 15.09
C ARG A 77 -11.52 16.05 15.13
N THR A 78 -11.10 15.36 14.08
CA THR A 78 -9.75 14.81 13.92
C THR A 78 -8.92 15.74 13.06
N PRO A 79 -7.83 16.34 13.58
CA PRO A 79 -6.85 17.05 12.77
C PRO A 79 -6.11 16.08 11.84
N LEU A 80 -5.98 16.45 10.57
CA LEU A 80 -5.40 15.64 9.50
C LEU A 80 -4.49 16.46 8.60
N TRP A 81 -3.56 15.79 7.96
CA TRP A 81 -2.92 16.25 6.74
C TRP A 81 -3.69 15.68 5.57
N THR A 82 -4.07 16.50 4.63
CA THR A 82 -5.04 16.11 3.61
C THR A 82 -4.59 16.50 2.22
N TYR A 83 -5.08 15.76 1.24
CA TYR A 83 -5.15 16.22 -0.14
C TYR A 83 -6.54 16.84 -0.35
N GLU A 84 -6.60 18.12 -0.77
CA GLU A 84 -7.82 18.89 -1.01
C GLU A 84 -8.77 19.02 0.20
N GLY A 85 -8.25 18.90 1.44
CA GLY A 85 -9.06 19.04 2.66
C GLY A 85 -9.95 17.84 2.97
N THR A 86 -9.77 16.69 2.28
CA THR A 86 -10.55 15.46 2.48
C THR A 86 -9.68 14.28 2.92
N PHE A 87 -10.30 13.29 3.54
CA PHE A 87 -9.68 12.03 3.89
C PHE A 87 -10.64 10.85 3.59
N PRO A 88 -10.25 9.93 2.71
CA PRO A 88 -9.08 9.98 1.81
C PRO A 88 -9.07 11.22 0.92
N GLY A 89 -7.90 11.50 0.31
CA GLY A 89 -7.81 12.48 -0.78
C GLY A 89 -8.77 12.13 -1.93
N PRO A 90 -9.07 13.08 -2.82
CA PRO A 90 -10.00 12.86 -3.93
C PRO A 90 -9.47 11.76 -4.88
N THR A 91 -10.40 11.04 -5.50
CA THR A 91 -10.04 10.04 -6.53
C THR A 91 -9.72 10.75 -7.84
N ILE A 92 -8.54 10.47 -8.42
CA ILE A 92 -8.23 10.85 -9.80
C ILE A 92 -8.76 9.74 -10.71
N GLU A 93 -9.52 10.07 -11.73
CA GLU A 93 -9.87 9.15 -12.82
C GLU A 93 -9.21 9.57 -14.10
N SER A 94 -8.55 8.65 -14.78
CA SER A 94 -7.82 8.88 -16.02
C SER A 94 -7.95 7.70 -16.97
N ARG A 95 -7.44 7.85 -18.18
CA ARG A 95 -7.51 6.80 -19.21
C ARG A 95 -6.12 6.43 -19.70
N ARG A 96 -5.92 5.14 -19.93
CA ARG A 96 -4.72 4.59 -20.54
C ARG A 96 -4.36 5.35 -21.83
N GLY A 97 -3.09 5.73 -21.98
CA GLY A 97 -2.58 6.42 -23.14
C GLY A 97 -2.96 7.91 -23.23
N HIS A 98 -3.64 8.45 -22.23
CA HIS A 98 -3.94 9.89 -22.13
C HIS A 98 -3.13 10.49 -20.98
N PRO A 99 -1.96 11.06 -21.23
CA PRO A 99 -1.10 11.61 -20.19
C PRO A 99 -1.80 12.65 -19.33
N VAL A 100 -1.51 12.63 -18.03
CA VAL A 100 -1.99 13.63 -17.09
C VAL A 100 -0.82 14.26 -16.34
N THR A 101 -0.96 15.54 -16.01
CA THR A 101 -0.06 16.24 -15.10
C THR A 101 -0.84 16.64 -13.85
N VAL A 102 -0.31 16.29 -12.69
CA VAL A 102 -0.88 16.69 -11.40
C VAL A 102 0.09 17.65 -10.73
N THR A 103 -0.33 18.89 -10.57
CA THR A 103 0.42 19.90 -9.81
C THR A 103 0.08 19.73 -8.33
N HIS A 104 1.05 19.32 -7.52
CA HIS A 104 0.90 19.29 -6.07
C HIS A 104 1.42 20.59 -5.46
N ARG A 105 0.60 21.20 -4.60
CA ARG A 105 0.91 22.40 -3.84
C ARG A 105 1.02 22.07 -2.35
N ASN A 106 2.16 22.34 -1.74
CA ASN A 106 2.40 22.08 -0.33
C ASN A 106 2.07 23.30 0.53
N GLU A 107 0.96 23.27 1.24
CA GLU A 107 0.56 24.27 2.26
C GLU A 107 0.65 23.71 3.69
N LEU A 108 1.27 22.53 3.86
CA LEU A 108 1.60 22.00 5.19
C LEU A 108 2.79 22.75 5.78
N SER A 109 3.08 22.52 7.04
CA SER A 109 4.26 23.05 7.73
C SER A 109 5.53 22.19 7.53
N VAL A 110 5.44 21.10 6.78
CA VAL A 110 6.52 20.13 6.56
C VAL A 110 6.74 19.90 5.06
N PRO A 111 7.95 19.54 4.62
CA PRO A 111 8.19 19.08 3.26
C PRO A 111 7.37 17.82 2.94
N THR A 112 7.05 17.63 1.66
CA THR A 112 6.31 16.47 1.16
C THR A 112 6.97 15.91 -0.08
N VAL A 113 6.65 14.64 -0.40
CA VAL A 113 6.97 13.97 -1.67
C VAL A 113 5.74 13.18 -2.08
N VAL A 114 5.35 13.23 -3.34
CA VAL A 114 4.20 12.43 -3.79
C VAL A 114 4.67 11.29 -4.70
N HIS A 115 4.36 10.07 -4.30
CA HIS A 115 4.55 8.87 -5.11
C HIS A 115 3.20 8.39 -5.65
N LEU A 116 3.14 8.07 -6.95
CA LEU A 116 2.03 7.34 -7.54
C LEU A 116 2.33 5.85 -7.51
N HIS A 117 1.90 5.19 -6.44
CA HIS A 117 2.14 3.77 -6.21
C HIS A 117 1.48 2.90 -7.28
N GLY A 118 2.30 2.07 -7.92
CA GLY A 118 1.91 1.25 -9.06
C GLY A 118 1.93 1.99 -10.40
N GLY A 119 2.34 3.26 -10.39
CA GLY A 119 2.50 4.06 -11.59
C GLY A 119 3.72 3.64 -12.42
N ARG A 120 3.54 3.48 -13.74
CA ARG A 120 4.64 3.39 -14.68
C ARG A 120 5.00 4.81 -15.13
N THR A 121 5.89 5.44 -14.37
CA THR A 121 6.20 6.87 -14.47
C THR A 121 7.68 7.14 -14.77
N PRO A 122 8.02 8.24 -15.45
CA PRO A 122 9.40 8.73 -15.50
C PRO A 122 9.95 8.98 -14.09
N ALA A 123 11.25 8.81 -13.90
CA ALA A 123 11.89 8.91 -12.59
C ALA A 123 11.71 10.29 -11.91
N ASP A 124 11.61 11.37 -12.69
CA ASP A 124 11.35 12.73 -12.20
C ASP A 124 9.93 12.94 -11.63
N SER A 125 9.03 12.02 -11.95
CA SER A 125 7.63 12.02 -11.53
C SER A 125 7.27 10.80 -10.64
N ASP A 126 8.26 9.98 -10.26
CA ASP A 126 8.06 8.80 -9.42
C ASP A 126 7.90 9.14 -7.93
N GLY A 127 8.37 10.30 -7.49
CA GLY A 127 8.34 10.68 -6.07
C GLY A 127 9.49 10.04 -5.28
N TYR A 128 10.73 10.24 -5.74
CA TYR A 128 11.90 9.75 -5.00
C TYR A 128 12.01 10.45 -3.62
N PRO A 129 12.32 9.75 -2.52
CA PRO A 129 12.11 10.22 -1.14
C PRO A 129 12.82 11.53 -0.75
N THR A 130 13.89 11.87 -1.45
CA THR A 130 14.66 13.11 -1.21
C THR A 130 14.28 14.26 -2.15
N ASP A 131 13.35 14.04 -3.09
CA ASP A 131 12.86 15.02 -4.04
C ASP A 131 11.74 15.88 -3.43
N LEU A 132 12.13 16.77 -2.52
CA LEU A 132 11.21 17.48 -1.64
C LEU A 132 10.44 18.61 -2.34
N VAL A 133 9.17 18.75 -1.95
CA VAL A 133 8.37 19.96 -2.15
C VAL A 133 8.32 20.70 -0.82
N LEU A 134 9.08 21.79 -0.71
CA LEU A 134 9.17 22.59 0.52
C LEU A 134 7.88 23.37 0.77
N PRO A 135 7.49 23.61 2.03
CA PRO A 135 6.37 24.46 2.37
C PRO A 135 6.67 25.95 2.13
N TRP A 136 5.63 26.77 2.08
CA TRP A 136 5.73 28.22 1.94
C TRP A 136 6.67 28.90 2.96
N SER A 137 6.80 28.34 4.16
CA SER A 137 7.58 28.94 5.25
C SER A 137 9.10 28.95 5.03
N GLY A 138 9.60 28.28 3.98
CA GLY A 138 11.04 28.22 3.68
C GLY A 138 11.88 27.59 4.80
N VAL A 139 11.26 26.97 5.80
CA VAL A 139 11.97 26.33 6.91
C VAL A 139 12.59 25.06 6.38
N ASP A 140 13.90 25.10 6.24
CA ASP A 140 14.72 23.92 6.03
C ASP A 140 14.62 23.04 7.30
N HIS A 141 13.77 22.04 7.22
CA HIS A 141 13.66 21.01 8.27
C HIS A 141 14.81 20.01 8.19
N GLY A 142 16.00 20.42 7.90
CA GLY A 142 17.35 19.86 7.94
C GLY A 142 17.60 18.40 8.34
N HIS A 143 16.64 17.52 8.25
CA HIS A 143 16.69 16.13 8.67
C HIS A 143 16.51 15.19 7.47
N GLY A 144 17.20 15.47 6.37
CA GLY A 144 17.27 14.56 5.26
C GLY A 144 18.69 14.03 5.07
N MET A 145 18.86 12.79 4.66
CA MET A 145 20.14 12.31 4.17
C MET A 145 20.56 13.19 3.00
N HIS A 146 21.82 13.64 3.00
CA HIS A 146 22.35 14.46 1.93
C HIS A 146 22.35 13.65 0.61
N ASP A 147 21.49 14.05 -0.31
CA ASP A 147 21.44 13.49 -1.67
C ASP A 147 21.79 14.60 -2.69
N PRO A 148 22.99 14.54 -3.32
CA PRO A 148 23.38 15.54 -4.30
C PRO A 148 22.54 15.50 -5.60
N ARG A 149 21.72 14.45 -5.80
CA ARG A 149 20.83 14.28 -6.95
C ARG A 149 19.39 14.69 -6.65
N ALA A 150 19.08 15.08 -5.41
CA ALA A 150 17.74 15.47 -5.02
C ALA A 150 17.23 16.69 -5.80
N VAL A 151 15.99 16.63 -6.24
CA VAL A 151 15.29 17.76 -6.84
C VAL A 151 14.37 18.38 -5.81
N VAL A 152 14.78 19.53 -5.28
CA VAL A 152 14.01 20.27 -4.27
C VAL A 152 13.28 21.41 -4.97
N THR A 153 11.97 21.51 -4.76
CA THR A 153 11.12 22.59 -5.28
C THR A 153 10.45 23.34 -4.13
N GLU A 154 10.09 24.58 -4.37
CA GLU A 154 9.35 25.39 -3.40
C GLU A 154 7.87 25.40 -3.75
N LEU A 155 7.03 25.14 -2.77
CA LEU A 155 5.58 25.26 -2.78
C LEU A 155 4.86 24.33 -3.74
N THR A 156 5.35 24.15 -4.98
CA THR A 156 4.66 23.34 -6.00
C THR A 156 5.62 22.44 -6.77
N ARG A 157 5.08 21.29 -7.19
CA ARG A 157 5.75 20.37 -8.13
C ARG A 157 4.73 19.74 -9.07
N ASP A 158 5.09 19.69 -10.35
CA ASP A 158 4.35 18.94 -11.37
C ASP A 158 4.84 17.50 -11.42
N TYR A 159 3.89 16.55 -11.36
CA TYR A 159 4.12 15.14 -11.61
C TYR A 159 3.38 14.76 -12.88
N THR A 160 4.11 14.25 -13.88
CA THR A 160 3.54 13.87 -15.18
C THR A 160 3.47 12.36 -15.29
N PHE A 161 2.27 11.85 -15.45
CA PHE A 161 1.97 10.43 -15.59
C PHE A 161 1.55 10.12 -17.03
N PRO A 162 2.39 9.44 -17.81
CA PRO A 162 2.09 9.08 -19.20
C PRO A 162 0.92 8.12 -19.35
N LEU A 163 0.62 7.33 -18.33
CA LEU A 163 -0.48 6.34 -18.29
C LEU A 163 -0.40 5.31 -19.43
N ASP A 164 0.82 4.96 -19.83
CA ASP A 164 1.10 3.92 -20.83
C ASP A 164 1.10 2.50 -20.21
N GLN A 165 0.36 2.35 -19.13
CA GLN A 165 0.19 1.12 -18.36
C GLN A 165 -1.23 0.55 -18.48
N ARG A 166 -1.43 -0.65 -17.98
CA ARG A 166 -2.73 -1.34 -17.96
C ARG A 166 -3.72 -0.62 -17.04
N PRO A 167 -5.05 -0.68 -17.33
CA PRO A 167 -6.07 -0.12 -16.45
C PRO A 167 -6.04 -0.82 -15.10
N THR A 168 -6.04 -0.04 -14.02
CA THR A 168 -5.95 -0.56 -12.66
C THR A 168 -6.32 0.49 -11.60
N LEU A 169 -6.39 0.06 -10.34
CA LEU A 169 -6.39 0.93 -9.19
C LEU A 169 -4.95 1.22 -8.76
N LEU A 170 -4.53 2.46 -8.91
CA LEU A 170 -3.34 3.03 -8.31
C LEU A 170 -3.74 3.83 -7.07
N TRP A 171 -2.75 4.27 -6.32
CA TRP A 171 -2.97 5.23 -5.24
C TRP A 171 -1.78 6.18 -5.12
N TYR A 172 -2.00 7.38 -4.59
CA TYR A 172 -0.95 8.35 -4.37
C TYR A 172 -0.84 8.66 -2.89
N HIS A 173 0.40 8.74 -2.40
CA HIS A 173 0.69 8.98 -0.99
C HIS A 173 2.00 9.75 -0.82
N ASP A 174 2.20 10.29 0.37
CA ASP A 174 3.49 10.87 0.73
C ASP A 174 4.57 9.80 0.83
N HIS A 175 5.75 10.10 0.28
CA HIS A 175 6.90 9.19 0.27
C HIS A 175 8.19 9.89 0.74
N ARG A 176 8.03 10.93 1.55
CA ARG A 176 9.17 11.68 2.08
C ARG A 176 10.03 10.78 2.95
N MET A 177 11.34 10.82 2.73
CA MET A 177 12.34 10.15 3.56
C MET A 177 12.06 10.36 5.05
N ASP A 178 12.01 9.27 5.83
CA ASP A 178 11.80 9.25 7.27
C ASP A 178 10.40 9.66 7.75
N TYR A 179 9.45 9.93 6.84
CA TYR A 179 8.14 10.49 7.17
C TYR A 179 6.96 9.85 6.44
N THR A 180 7.17 8.83 5.65
CA THR A 180 6.08 8.11 4.95
C THR A 180 5.03 7.63 5.93
N ALA A 181 5.44 6.99 7.02
CA ALA A 181 4.54 6.40 8.00
C ALA A 181 3.67 7.45 8.73
N PRO A 182 4.21 8.53 9.35
CA PRO A 182 3.37 9.55 9.96
C PRO A 182 2.53 10.34 8.95
N ALA A 183 2.97 10.51 7.72
CA ALA A 183 2.23 11.22 6.68
C ALA A 183 1.00 10.44 6.21
N ILE A 184 1.15 9.15 5.89
CA ILE A 184 0.03 8.24 5.58
C ILE A 184 -0.90 8.11 6.78
N TRP A 185 -0.36 7.97 8.00
CA TRP A 185 -1.17 7.88 9.22
C TRP A 185 -2.04 9.10 9.41
N ARG A 186 -1.52 10.29 9.10
CA ARG A 186 -2.25 11.56 9.23
C ARG A 186 -3.18 11.88 8.08
N GLY A 187 -3.14 11.11 6.96
CA GLY A 187 -4.14 11.20 5.92
C GLY A 187 -3.63 11.51 4.51
N LEU A 188 -2.32 11.60 4.27
CA LEU A 188 -1.78 11.84 2.93
C LEU A 188 -1.83 10.56 2.07
N ALA A 189 -3.04 10.17 1.69
CA ALA A 189 -3.33 9.06 0.77
C ALA A 189 -4.60 9.33 -0.03
N GLY A 190 -4.60 8.98 -1.32
CA GLY A 190 -5.75 9.09 -2.22
C GLY A 190 -5.68 8.07 -3.36
N LEU A 191 -6.77 7.87 -4.08
CA LEU A 191 -6.91 6.86 -5.12
C LEU A 191 -6.73 7.44 -6.51
N HIS A 192 -6.15 6.67 -7.44
CA HIS A 192 -6.08 7.00 -8.84
C HIS A 192 -6.51 5.78 -9.68
N ILE A 193 -7.63 5.90 -10.39
CA ILE A 193 -8.18 4.82 -11.22
C ILE A 193 -7.83 5.11 -12.67
N VAL A 194 -7.11 4.17 -13.28
CA VAL A 194 -6.83 4.18 -14.73
C VAL A 194 -7.82 3.25 -15.40
N ARG A 195 -8.51 3.74 -16.46
CA ARG A 195 -9.49 2.98 -17.23
C ARG A 195 -9.04 2.83 -18.68
N ASP A 196 -9.61 1.86 -19.38
CA ASP A 196 -9.54 1.78 -20.85
C ASP A 196 -10.82 1.18 -21.46
N ASP A 197 -10.96 1.28 -22.79
CA ASP A 197 -12.13 0.79 -23.50
C ASP A 197 -12.25 -0.75 -23.45
N ALA A 198 -11.10 -1.44 -23.34
CA ALA A 198 -11.09 -2.90 -23.29
C ALA A 198 -11.71 -3.39 -21.98
N GLU A 199 -11.33 -2.82 -20.84
CA GLU A 199 -11.93 -3.12 -19.53
C GLU A 199 -13.43 -2.79 -19.51
N GLU A 200 -13.80 -1.60 -19.99
CA GLU A 200 -15.20 -1.14 -20.00
C GLU A 200 -16.10 -2.01 -20.87
N SER A 201 -15.57 -2.61 -21.95
CA SER A 201 -16.32 -3.51 -22.84
C SER A 201 -16.65 -4.88 -22.25
N LEU A 202 -16.01 -5.27 -21.14
CA LEU A 202 -16.21 -6.59 -20.52
C LEU A 202 -17.60 -6.77 -19.89
N GLY A 203 -18.31 -5.68 -19.60
CA GLY A 203 -19.61 -5.71 -18.93
C GLY A 203 -19.52 -6.09 -17.45
N LEU A 204 -18.40 -5.76 -16.80
CA LEU A 204 -18.23 -5.88 -15.36
C LEU A 204 -19.16 -4.88 -14.61
N PRO A 205 -19.48 -5.12 -13.33
CA PRO A 205 -20.22 -4.12 -12.56
C PRO A 205 -19.51 -2.77 -12.59
N ALA A 206 -20.25 -1.71 -12.91
CA ALA A 206 -19.72 -0.35 -13.13
C ALA A 206 -20.66 0.71 -12.54
N GLY A 207 -20.23 1.97 -12.57
CA GLY A 207 -20.97 3.10 -12.04
C GLY A 207 -21.26 2.94 -10.53
N PRO A 208 -22.51 3.05 -10.06
CA PRO A 208 -22.84 2.91 -8.63
C PRO A 208 -22.53 1.52 -8.04
N ARG A 209 -22.24 0.52 -8.89
CA ARG A 209 -21.88 -0.84 -8.48
C ARG A 209 -20.37 -1.10 -8.52
N GLU A 210 -19.58 -0.07 -8.72
CA GLU A 210 -18.12 -0.10 -8.61
C GLU A 210 -17.71 0.80 -7.43
N LEU A 211 -17.14 0.19 -6.40
CA LEU A 211 -16.81 0.88 -5.15
C LEU A 211 -15.30 0.87 -4.90
N PRO A 212 -14.64 2.03 -4.94
CA PRO A 212 -13.28 2.15 -4.44
C PRO A 212 -13.29 2.11 -2.91
N LEU A 213 -12.49 1.21 -2.32
CA LEU A 213 -12.45 0.96 -0.88
C LEU A 213 -11.01 1.03 -0.38
N MET A 214 -10.64 2.15 0.23
CA MET A 214 -9.37 2.33 0.91
C MET A 214 -9.51 1.92 2.38
N ILE A 215 -8.91 0.80 2.75
CA ILE A 215 -8.93 0.26 4.11
C ILE A 215 -7.68 0.76 4.84
N ALA A 216 -7.85 1.30 6.05
CA ALA A 216 -6.77 1.72 6.92
C ALA A 216 -7.15 1.48 8.38
N ASP A 217 -6.18 1.57 9.29
CA ASP A 217 -6.46 1.51 10.71
C ASP A 217 -5.83 2.70 11.44
N ARG A 218 -6.51 3.18 12.49
CA ARG A 218 -6.08 4.34 13.27
C ARG A 218 -6.36 4.12 14.76
N ALA A 219 -5.75 4.96 15.59
CA ALA A 219 -6.07 5.08 17.02
C ALA A 219 -6.28 6.56 17.37
N PHE A 220 -7.19 6.81 18.31
CA PHE A 220 -7.68 8.16 18.62
C PHE A 220 -7.52 8.49 20.10
N ALA A 221 -6.97 9.67 20.39
CA ALA A 221 -6.97 10.26 21.72
C ALA A 221 -8.40 10.66 22.13
N ALA A 222 -8.59 10.98 23.40
CA ALA A 222 -9.91 11.30 23.95
C ALA A 222 -10.61 12.50 23.27
N ASP A 223 -9.84 13.42 22.71
CA ASP A 223 -10.31 14.60 21.97
C ASP A 223 -10.59 14.32 20.48
N GLY A 224 -10.36 13.09 20.01
CA GLY A 224 -10.52 12.69 18.61
C GLY A 224 -9.27 12.90 17.74
N SER A 225 -8.17 13.41 18.26
CA SER A 225 -6.91 13.49 17.53
C SER A 225 -6.29 12.11 17.33
N LEU A 226 -5.44 11.96 16.29
CA LEU A 226 -4.75 10.69 16.01
C LEU A 226 -3.61 10.47 17.02
N ILE A 227 -3.49 9.24 17.49
CA ILE A 227 -2.33 8.78 18.28
C ILE A 227 -1.33 8.14 17.33
N TYR A 228 -0.05 8.54 17.42
CA TYR A 228 1.05 7.91 16.67
C TYR A 228 2.36 7.97 17.48
N PRO A 229 3.12 6.86 17.59
CA PRO A 229 4.26 6.73 18.51
C PRO A 229 5.58 7.22 17.88
N ALA A 230 5.56 8.29 17.05
CA ALA A 230 6.77 8.85 16.46
C ALA A 230 7.77 9.28 17.51
N LEU A 231 9.06 9.11 17.23
CA LEU A 231 10.15 9.65 18.02
C LEU A 231 10.29 11.16 17.77
N PRO A 232 10.56 11.97 18.81
CA PRO A 232 10.58 13.43 18.66
C PRO A 232 11.86 13.97 18.00
N ASP A 233 12.96 13.21 18.03
CA ASP A 233 14.32 13.64 17.72
C ASP A 233 14.96 12.89 16.55
N ARG A 234 14.29 11.89 16.02
CA ARG A 234 14.79 11.08 14.90
C ARG A 234 13.66 10.32 14.20
N PRO A 235 13.90 9.80 12.98
CA PRO A 235 12.97 8.91 12.28
C PRO A 235 12.64 7.65 13.08
N GLY A 236 11.44 7.12 12.86
CA GLY A 236 10.99 5.85 13.41
C GLY A 236 10.06 5.99 14.61
N VAL A 237 9.88 4.90 15.30
CA VAL A 237 8.91 4.72 16.39
C VAL A 237 9.59 4.13 17.64
N THR A 238 8.90 4.18 18.77
CA THR A 238 9.40 3.59 20.03
C THR A 238 9.56 2.07 19.88
N GLU A 239 10.41 1.47 20.71
CA GLU A 239 10.81 0.03 20.60
C GLU A 239 9.62 -0.94 20.56
N GLU A 240 8.53 -0.64 21.24
CA GLU A 240 7.31 -1.45 21.23
C GLU A 240 6.70 -1.60 19.84
N TYR A 241 6.90 -0.61 18.96
CA TYR A 241 6.30 -0.50 17.64
C TYR A 241 7.27 -0.79 16.49
N LEU A 242 8.46 -1.31 16.76
CA LEU A 242 9.46 -1.60 15.72
C LEU A 242 8.97 -2.55 14.62
N ALA A 243 8.06 -3.47 14.97
CA ALA A 243 7.45 -4.37 14.00
C ALA A 243 6.31 -3.74 13.18
N GLY A 244 5.93 -2.49 13.49
CA GLY A 244 4.87 -1.72 12.87
C GLY A 244 3.83 -1.21 13.85
N VAL A 245 3.10 -0.19 13.44
CA VAL A 245 2.03 0.46 14.21
C VAL A 245 0.66 -0.03 13.73
N LEU A 246 -0.15 -0.53 14.66
CA LEU A 246 -1.52 -0.97 14.38
C LEU A 246 -2.51 -0.09 15.16
N GLY A 247 -3.55 0.38 14.48
CA GLY A 247 -4.70 1.05 15.12
C GLY A 247 -5.73 0.04 15.65
N ASP A 248 -6.61 0.45 16.54
CA ASP A 248 -7.74 -0.39 17.02
C ASP A 248 -9.07 -0.05 16.35
N VAL A 249 -9.08 0.97 15.47
CA VAL A 249 -10.25 1.40 14.68
C VAL A 249 -9.96 1.17 13.21
N ILE A 250 -10.72 0.26 12.60
CA ILE A 250 -10.63 0.03 11.15
C ILE A 250 -11.48 1.09 10.44
N LEU A 251 -10.86 1.78 9.50
CA LEU A 251 -11.50 2.79 8.65
C LEU A 251 -11.63 2.25 7.23
N VAL A 252 -12.75 2.49 6.58
CA VAL A 252 -12.91 2.33 5.13
C VAL A 252 -13.32 3.68 4.56
N ASN A 253 -12.53 4.19 3.63
CA ASN A 253 -12.70 5.55 3.08
C ASN A 253 -12.83 6.62 4.17
N GLY A 254 -12.08 6.49 5.28
CA GLY A 254 -12.08 7.44 6.39
C GLY A 254 -13.21 7.25 7.41
N ALA A 255 -14.18 6.35 7.20
CA ALA A 255 -15.25 6.08 8.15
C ALA A 255 -14.99 4.82 8.99
N PRO A 256 -15.26 4.84 10.33
CA PRO A 256 -15.04 3.70 11.20
C PRO A 256 -16.10 2.62 10.98
N TRP A 257 -15.65 1.41 10.60
CA TRP A 257 -16.53 0.24 10.37
C TRP A 257 -17.83 0.59 9.63
N PRO A 258 -17.79 1.19 8.43
CA PRO A 258 -18.97 1.74 7.81
C PRO A 258 -19.94 0.69 7.31
N VAL A 259 -21.17 1.12 7.03
CA VAL A 259 -22.17 0.35 6.30
C VAL A 259 -22.50 1.03 4.97
N HIS A 260 -22.68 0.23 3.93
CA HIS A 260 -23.12 0.69 2.61
C HIS A 260 -24.37 -0.05 2.15
N GLU A 261 -25.33 0.69 1.59
CA GLU A 261 -26.52 0.08 1.00
C GLU A 261 -26.22 -0.40 -0.42
N VAL A 262 -26.59 -1.65 -0.72
CA VAL A 262 -26.41 -2.26 -2.03
C VAL A 262 -27.73 -2.81 -2.56
N ASP A 263 -27.81 -2.94 -3.86
CA ASP A 263 -28.84 -3.73 -4.52
C ASP A 263 -28.53 -5.23 -4.39
N ALA A 264 -29.54 -6.11 -4.54
CA ALA A 264 -29.34 -7.55 -4.68
C ALA A 264 -28.76 -7.89 -6.08
N ALA A 265 -27.51 -7.53 -6.31
CA ALA A 265 -26.79 -7.59 -7.57
C ALA A 265 -25.28 -7.76 -7.33
N ARG A 266 -24.49 -7.91 -8.39
CA ARG A 266 -23.02 -7.92 -8.30
C ARG A 266 -22.48 -6.53 -8.10
N TYR A 267 -21.45 -6.43 -7.23
CA TYR A 267 -20.67 -5.22 -7.01
C TYR A 267 -19.19 -5.51 -7.23
N ARG A 268 -18.49 -4.57 -7.83
CA ARG A 268 -17.05 -4.55 -8.02
C ARG A 268 -16.43 -3.71 -6.91
N LEU A 269 -15.58 -4.32 -6.12
CA LEU A 269 -14.87 -3.69 -5.02
C LEU A 269 -13.41 -3.51 -5.42
N ARG A 270 -12.97 -2.26 -5.56
CA ARG A 270 -11.56 -1.94 -5.78
C ARG A 270 -10.90 -1.73 -4.43
N LEU A 271 -10.28 -2.78 -3.91
CA LEU A 271 -9.69 -2.82 -2.58
C LEU A 271 -8.27 -2.27 -2.59
N LEU A 272 -7.95 -1.40 -1.64
CA LEU A 272 -6.59 -0.98 -1.28
C LEU A 272 -6.43 -1.14 0.22
N ASN A 273 -5.35 -1.76 0.67
CA ASN A 273 -4.89 -1.68 2.05
C ASN A 273 -3.89 -0.52 2.20
N ALA A 274 -4.36 0.61 2.74
CA ALA A 274 -3.55 1.79 3.05
C ALA A 274 -3.20 1.89 4.55
N SER A 275 -3.20 0.76 5.27
CA SER A 275 -2.67 0.69 6.63
C SER A 275 -1.14 0.76 6.62
N ASN A 276 -0.55 1.35 7.65
CA ASN A 276 0.91 1.41 7.77
C ASN A 276 1.54 0.00 7.84
N ALA A 277 0.97 -0.88 8.69
CA ALA A 277 1.55 -2.20 8.95
C ALA A 277 0.52 -3.34 8.99
N ARG A 278 -0.79 -3.03 9.10
CA ARG A 278 -1.81 -4.06 9.32
C ARG A 278 -2.04 -4.90 8.06
N HIS A 279 -1.90 -6.21 8.23
CA HIS A 279 -2.35 -7.21 7.27
C HIS A 279 -3.82 -7.57 7.53
N TYR A 280 -4.56 -7.82 6.48
CA TYR A 280 -5.92 -8.34 6.53
C TYR A 280 -5.99 -9.71 5.86
N GLU A 281 -6.89 -10.56 6.36
CA GLU A 281 -7.43 -11.72 5.65
C GLU A 281 -8.93 -11.53 5.59
N LEU A 282 -9.42 -11.01 4.47
CA LEU A 282 -10.81 -10.60 4.31
C LEU A 282 -11.71 -11.80 3.99
N GLU A 283 -12.90 -11.82 4.61
CA GLU A 283 -14.00 -12.72 4.26
C GLU A 283 -15.32 -11.96 4.21
N ALA A 284 -16.24 -12.37 3.34
CA ALA A 284 -17.60 -11.83 3.25
C ALA A 284 -18.59 -12.82 3.87
N VAL A 285 -19.31 -12.41 4.92
CA VAL A 285 -20.18 -13.31 5.71
C VAL A 285 -21.54 -12.68 5.95
N THR A 286 -22.62 -13.38 5.62
CA THR A 286 -23.99 -12.99 5.91
C THR A 286 -24.30 -13.13 7.42
N ASP A 287 -25.40 -12.51 7.89
CA ASP A 287 -25.78 -12.60 9.30
C ASP A 287 -26.13 -14.02 9.76
N ASP A 288 -26.56 -14.90 8.85
CA ASP A 288 -26.80 -16.33 9.10
C ASP A 288 -25.54 -17.19 9.02
N GLY A 289 -24.37 -16.58 8.82
CA GLY A 289 -23.07 -17.24 8.81
C GLY A 289 -22.64 -17.85 7.46
N ARG A 290 -23.42 -17.68 6.39
CA ARG A 290 -23.05 -18.11 5.05
C ARG A 290 -21.95 -17.21 4.49
N ARG A 291 -20.92 -17.80 3.89
CA ARG A 291 -19.88 -17.05 3.18
C ARG A 291 -20.32 -16.73 1.76
N LEU A 292 -19.97 -15.55 1.29
CA LEU A 292 -20.00 -15.18 -0.12
C LEU A 292 -18.59 -15.29 -0.71
N ASP A 293 -18.53 -15.68 -1.96
CA ASP A 293 -17.26 -15.73 -2.70
C ASP A 293 -16.72 -14.33 -2.95
N LEU A 294 -15.40 -14.19 -2.84
CA LEU A 294 -14.63 -13.04 -3.29
C LEU A 294 -14.03 -13.42 -4.66
N VAL A 295 -14.64 -12.97 -5.75
CA VAL A 295 -14.17 -13.29 -7.09
C VAL A 295 -13.15 -12.25 -7.52
N GLN A 296 -11.87 -12.57 -7.42
CA GLN A 296 -10.78 -11.71 -7.86
C GLN A 296 -10.77 -11.65 -9.39
N ILE A 297 -10.82 -10.44 -9.91
CA ILE A 297 -10.74 -10.14 -11.35
C ILE A 297 -9.49 -9.31 -11.69
N GLY A 298 -8.84 -8.69 -10.70
CA GLY A 298 -7.64 -7.89 -10.88
C GLY A 298 -6.71 -7.93 -9.68
N ALA A 299 -5.48 -7.49 -9.90
CA ALA A 299 -4.42 -7.31 -8.91
C ALA A 299 -3.82 -5.92 -9.06
N ASP A 300 -2.68 -5.64 -8.40
CA ASP A 300 -2.02 -4.33 -8.36
C ASP A 300 -1.88 -3.69 -9.75
N GLN A 301 -1.51 -4.46 -10.77
CA GLN A 301 -1.23 -3.98 -12.13
C GLN A 301 -2.32 -4.35 -13.15
N GLY A 302 -3.57 -4.45 -12.70
CA GLY A 302 -4.77 -4.57 -13.54
C GLY A 302 -5.38 -5.97 -13.61
N LEU A 303 -6.26 -6.16 -14.58
CA LEU A 303 -7.07 -7.36 -14.72
C LEU A 303 -6.23 -8.64 -14.86
N LEU A 304 -6.71 -9.72 -14.27
CA LEU A 304 -6.18 -11.07 -14.43
C LEU A 304 -6.49 -11.62 -15.84
N ALA A 305 -5.87 -12.73 -16.22
CA ALA A 305 -6.26 -13.48 -17.43
C ALA A 305 -7.66 -14.06 -17.31
N ALA A 306 -7.99 -14.59 -16.13
CA ALA A 306 -9.27 -15.22 -15.80
C ALA A 306 -9.63 -14.95 -14.33
N PRO A 307 -10.93 -15.01 -13.96
CA PRO A 307 -11.35 -14.83 -12.58
C PRO A 307 -10.82 -15.93 -11.67
N VAL A 308 -10.52 -15.59 -10.41
CA VAL A 308 -10.14 -16.54 -9.36
C VAL A 308 -11.04 -16.36 -8.15
N THR A 309 -11.67 -17.45 -7.70
CA THR A 309 -12.59 -17.41 -6.56
C THR A 309 -11.84 -17.71 -5.25
N HIS A 310 -12.08 -16.86 -4.25
CA HIS A 310 -11.51 -16.98 -2.92
C HIS A 310 -12.61 -17.06 -1.86
N ALA A 311 -12.46 -17.95 -0.88
CA ALA A 311 -13.26 -17.91 0.36
C ALA A 311 -12.75 -16.85 1.32
N THR A 312 -11.43 -16.58 1.30
CA THR A 312 -10.76 -15.52 2.05
C THR A 312 -9.67 -14.92 1.18
N LEU A 313 -9.40 -13.62 1.34
CA LEU A 313 -8.41 -12.90 0.55
C LEU A 313 -7.42 -12.19 1.50
N PRO A 314 -6.15 -12.58 1.52
CA PRO A 314 -5.12 -11.83 2.22
C PRO A 314 -4.82 -10.52 1.48
N VAL A 315 -4.68 -9.43 2.22
CA VAL A 315 -4.37 -8.10 1.69
C VAL A 315 -3.34 -7.43 2.60
N ALA A 316 -2.09 -7.41 2.17
CA ALA A 316 -1.00 -6.75 2.88
C ALA A 316 -1.00 -5.24 2.61
N PRO A 317 -0.28 -4.43 3.43
CA PRO A 317 -0.09 -3.01 3.13
C PRO A 317 0.32 -2.77 1.68
N ALA A 318 -0.31 -1.78 1.04
CA ALA A 318 -0.18 -1.36 -0.35
C ALA A 318 -0.70 -2.33 -1.43
N GLU A 319 -1.05 -3.57 -1.11
CA GLU A 319 -1.68 -4.45 -2.10
C GLU A 319 -3.06 -3.93 -2.51
N ARG A 320 -3.36 -4.06 -3.80
CA ARG A 320 -4.66 -3.77 -4.39
C ARG A 320 -5.25 -5.03 -5.00
N TYR A 321 -6.54 -5.18 -4.83
CA TYR A 321 -7.31 -6.25 -5.46
C TYR A 321 -8.60 -5.68 -6.06
N ASP A 322 -8.96 -6.19 -7.21
CA ASP A 322 -10.24 -5.92 -7.85
C ASP A 322 -11.11 -7.17 -7.71
N VAL A 323 -12.21 -7.05 -6.97
CA VAL A 323 -13.00 -8.19 -6.49
C VAL A 323 -14.47 -7.98 -6.78
N ILE A 324 -15.15 -9.01 -7.25
CA ILE A 324 -16.61 -9.00 -7.38
C ILE A 324 -17.23 -9.82 -6.25
N VAL A 325 -18.26 -9.22 -5.62
CA VAL A 325 -19.13 -9.87 -4.63
C VAL A 325 -20.56 -9.86 -5.18
N ASP A 326 -21.23 -11.02 -5.13
CA ASP A 326 -22.60 -11.17 -5.61
C ASP A 326 -23.60 -11.19 -4.44
N PHE A 327 -24.41 -10.13 -4.34
CA PHE A 327 -25.44 -9.99 -3.33
C PHE A 327 -26.82 -10.50 -3.78
N ALA A 328 -27.00 -11.03 -5.00
CA ALA A 328 -28.28 -11.47 -5.54
C ALA A 328 -28.97 -12.52 -4.67
N GLY A 329 -28.18 -13.39 -4.04
CA GLY A 329 -28.67 -14.45 -3.13
C GLY A 329 -28.91 -14.00 -1.69
N VAL A 330 -28.73 -12.70 -1.37
CA VAL A 330 -28.99 -12.14 -0.03
C VAL A 330 -30.38 -11.52 0.00
N PRO A 331 -31.24 -11.82 1.00
CA PRO A 331 -32.55 -11.23 1.09
C PRO A 331 -32.49 -9.71 1.32
N VAL A 332 -33.52 -8.99 0.86
CA VAL A 332 -33.69 -7.55 1.18
C VAL A 332 -33.78 -7.36 2.70
N GLY A 333 -33.03 -6.39 3.22
CA GLY A 333 -32.79 -6.17 4.64
C GLY A 333 -31.65 -6.99 5.22
N GLY A 334 -31.18 -8.02 4.54
CA GLY A 334 -30.04 -8.85 4.95
C GLY A 334 -28.72 -8.07 4.86
N ARG A 335 -27.79 -8.44 5.74
CA ARG A 335 -26.49 -7.80 5.85
C ARG A 335 -25.37 -8.79 5.51
N VAL A 336 -24.33 -8.30 4.85
CA VAL A 336 -23.07 -8.99 4.60
C VAL A 336 -21.95 -8.21 5.25
N ARG A 337 -21.24 -8.82 6.17
CA ARG A 337 -20.08 -8.22 6.84
C ARG A 337 -18.79 -8.62 6.13
N ILE A 338 -17.93 -7.65 5.90
CA ILE A 338 -16.53 -7.89 5.54
C ILE A 338 -15.75 -7.96 6.85
N LEU A 339 -15.17 -9.11 7.10
CA LEU A 339 -14.45 -9.40 8.33
C LEU A 339 -12.96 -9.61 8.04
N ASN A 340 -12.11 -9.23 8.99
CA ASN A 340 -10.69 -9.53 9.01
C ASN A 340 -10.44 -10.75 9.93
N ARG A 341 -10.03 -11.88 9.38
CA ARG A 341 -9.77 -13.12 10.13
C ARG A 341 -8.52 -13.02 11.02
N LEU A 342 -7.60 -12.11 10.70
CA LEU A 342 -6.40 -11.84 11.51
C LEU A 342 -6.71 -10.90 12.68
N GLY A 343 -7.88 -10.25 12.69
CA GLY A 343 -8.32 -9.35 13.74
C GLY A 343 -9.05 -10.04 14.88
N ALA A 344 -9.13 -9.38 16.03
CA ALA A 344 -9.88 -9.79 17.20
C ALA A 344 -10.75 -8.63 17.72
N GLY A 345 -11.90 -8.93 18.32
CA GLY A 345 -12.81 -7.90 18.79
C GLY A 345 -13.20 -6.94 17.66
N ARG A 346 -13.05 -5.64 17.89
CA ARG A 346 -13.40 -4.61 16.89
C ARG A 346 -12.50 -4.59 15.66
N THR A 347 -11.25 -5.06 15.75
CA THR A 347 -10.36 -5.13 14.60
C THR A 347 -10.67 -6.30 13.66
N ARG A 348 -11.58 -7.19 14.05
CA ARG A 348 -12.18 -8.19 13.17
C ARG A 348 -13.20 -7.56 12.21
N GLU A 349 -13.93 -6.55 12.64
CA GLU A 349 -14.94 -5.89 11.81
C GLU A 349 -14.25 -4.90 10.85
N VAL A 350 -14.58 -4.94 9.55
CA VAL A 350 -14.06 -4.01 8.54
C VAL A 350 -15.17 -3.09 8.06
N MET A 351 -16.20 -3.62 7.44
CA MET A 351 -17.40 -2.89 7.02
C MET A 351 -18.59 -3.85 6.83
N ALA A 352 -19.76 -3.31 6.55
CA ALA A 352 -20.92 -4.11 6.16
C ALA A 352 -21.61 -3.54 4.93
N PHE A 353 -22.24 -4.45 4.18
CA PHE A 353 -23.21 -4.13 3.15
C PHE A 353 -24.62 -4.51 3.64
N ARG A 354 -25.62 -3.65 3.36
CA ARG A 354 -27.02 -3.95 3.60
C ARG A 354 -27.76 -4.00 2.27
N VAL A 355 -28.41 -5.12 1.96
CA VAL A 355 -29.19 -5.24 0.73
C VAL A 355 -30.48 -4.43 0.89
N ALA A 356 -30.59 -3.32 0.17
CA ALA A 356 -31.72 -2.39 0.30
C ALA A 356 -32.92 -2.79 -0.56
N ARG A 357 -32.67 -3.35 -1.75
CA ARG A 357 -33.74 -3.70 -2.71
C ARG A 357 -33.29 -4.77 -3.70
N ARG A 358 -34.27 -5.41 -4.34
CA ARG A 358 -34.02 -6.21 -5.53
C ARG A 358 -33.76 -5.31 -6.74
N ALA A 359 -32.86 -5.71 -7.62
CA ALA A 359 -32.57 -5.00 -8.86
C ALA A 359 -32.20 -5.98 -9.97
N ALA A 360 -32.42 -5.59 -11.22
CA ALA A 360 -31.88 -6.29 -12.37
C ALA A 360 -30.35 -6.13 -12.40
N ASP A 361 -29.65 -7.16 -12.88
CA ASP A 361 -28.19 -7.16 -12.98
C ASP A 361 -27.78 -7.72 -14.35
N ASP A 362 -27.42 -6.82 -15.25
CA ASP A 362 -26.94 -7.15 -16.59
C ASP A 362 -25.41 -7.34 -16.63
N SER A 363 -24.73 -7.17 -15.49
CA SER A 363 -23.28 -7.35 -15.41
C SER A 363 -22.90 -8.83 -15.56
N ARG A 364 -21.68 -9.07 -16.00
CA ARG A 364 -21.13 -10.42 -16.15
C ARG A 364 -19.69 -10.49 -15.70
N ILE A 365 -19.22 -11.69 -15.41
CA ILE A 365 -17.82 -11.99 -15.14
C ILE A 365 -17.36 -12.90 -16.29
N PRO A 366 -16.68 -12.36 -17.31
CA PRO A 366 -16.18 -13.17 -18.42
C PRO A 366 -15.13 -14.18 -17.95
N GLY A 367 -15.06 -15.34 -18.60
CA GLY A 367 -14.01 -16.33 -18.33
C GLY A 367 -12.62 -15.87 -18.76
N VAL A 368 -12.54 -14.94 -19.73
CA VAL A 368 -11.31 -14.27 -20.14
C VAL A 368 -11.48 -12.78 -19.82
N LEU A 369 -10.61 -12.25 -18.96
CA LEU A 369 -10.64 -10.85 -18.54
C LEU A 369 -9.60 -10.01 -19.29
N SER A 370 -8.43 -10.58 -19.54
CA SER A 370 -7.36 -9.91 -20.27
C SER A 370 -6.50 -10.93 -20.99
N ALA A 371 -6.16 -10.64 -22.25
CA ALA A 371 -5.27 -11.46 -23.07
C ALA A 371 -3.84 -10.89 -23.15
N ASP A 372 -3.62 -9.68 -22.65
CA ASP A 372 -2.37 -8.92 -22.80
C ASP A 372 -1.43 -9.02 -21.58
N LEU A 373 -1.66 -9.99 -20.69
CA LEU A 373 -0.74 -10.23 -19.57
C LEU A 373 0.62 -10.68 -20.07
N PRO A 374 1.71 -10.01 -19.66
CA PRO A 374 3.05 -10.43 -20.05
C PRO A 374 3.37 -11.82 -19.47
N VAL A 375 3.97 -12.65 -20.32
CA VAL A 375 4.43 -13.98 -19.93
C VAL A 375 5.94 -14.02 -20.09
N TRP A 376 6.65 -13.91 -18.97
CA TRP A 376 8.10 -14.07 -18.94
C TRP A 376 8.43 -15.47 -18.42
N GLN A 377 9.45 -16.08 -19.01
CA GLN A 377 10.00 -17.35 -18.57
C GLN A 377 11.28 -17.12 -17.76
N ARG A 378 11.59 -18.03 -16.83
CA ARG A 378 12.86 -17.94 -16.07
C ARG A 378 14.09 -17.93 -16.99
N SER A 379 14.00 -18.56 -18.16
CA SER A 379 15.05 -18.56 -19.20
C SER A 379 15.27 -17.18 -19.86
N ASP A 380 14.30 -16.27 -19.76
CA ASP A 380 14.41 -14.91 -20.31
C ASP A 380 15.23 -14.01 -19.39
N ALA A 381 15.44 -14.43 -18.14
CA ALA A 381 16.14 -13.64 -17.15
C ALA A 381 17.66 -13.57 -17.44
N VAL A 382 18.15 -12.36 -17.64
CA VAL A 382 19.58 -12.09 -17.81
C VAL A 382 20.35 -12.17 -16.49
N ARG A 383 19.62 -12.10 -15.36
CA ARG A 383 20.20 -12.13 -14.02
C ARG A 383 19.23 -12.69 -12.98
N VAL A 384 19.79 -13.32 -11.95
CA VAL A 384 19.09 -13.72 -10.73
C VAL A 384 19.74 -12.99 -9.57
N ARG A 385 18.93 -12.32 -8.73
CA ARG A 385 19.41 -11.62 -7.53
C ARG A 385 18.73 -12.18 -6.29
N GLU A 386 19.38 -12.03 -5.14
CA GLU A 386 18.78 -12.33 -3.83
C GLU A 386 18.87 -11.11 -2.92
N PHE A 387 17.74 -10.79 -2.27
CA PHE A 387 17.64 -9.71 -1.30
C PHE A 387 17.06 -10.24 0.01
N ALA A 388 17.80 -10.05 1.10
CA ALA A 388 17.34 -10.37 2.45
C ALA A 388 16.80 -9.10 3.12
N PHE A 389 15.55 -9.16 3.55
CA PHE A 389 14.85 -8.12 4.31
C PHE A 389 14.91 -8.51 5.78
N ARG A 390 15.63 -7.74 6.60
CA ARG A 390 15.93 -8.15 7.99
C ARG A 390 16.05 -6.97 8.93
N ALA A 391 15.71 -7.21 10.19
CA ALA A 391 16.06 -6.30 11.27
C ALA A 391 17.58 -6.11 11.37
N GLY A 392 18.00 -4.90 11.71
CA GLY A 392 19.40 -4.55 11.87
C GLY A 392 19.61 -3.25 12.64
N ARG A 393 20.73 -2.59 12.39
CA ARG A 393 21.04 -1.28 12.99
C ARG A 393 21.40 -0.29 11.89
N MET A 394 20.79 0.88 11.97
CA MET A 394 21.05 2.02 11.12
C MET A 394 21.57 3.16 12.02
N HIS A 395 22.78 3.66 11.72
CA HIS A 395 23.40 4.77 12.49
C HIS A 395 23.40 4.59 14.04
N GLY A 396 23.58 3.33 14.49
CA GLY A 396 23.59 3.01 15.91
C GLY A 396 22.23 2.73 16.56
N HIS A 397 21.12 2.91 15.84
CA HIS A 397 19.75 2.63 16.27
C HIS A 397 19.20 1.34 15.69
N HIS A 398 18.10 0.83 16.21
CA HIS A 398 17.32 -0.19 15.55
C HIS A 398 16.84 0.34 14.19
N GLY A 399 16.89 -0.51 13.19
CA GLY A 399 16.47 -0.20 11.83
C GLY A 399 16.24 -1.46 11.03
N TRP A 400 15.96 -1.32 9.76
CA TRP A 400 15.66 -2.41 8.85
C TRP A 400 16.59 -2.33 7.64
N LEU A 401 17.06 -3.49 7.19
CA LEU A 401 18.11 -3.59 6.18
C LEU A 401 17.63 -4.41 4.99
N ILE A 402 18.06 -4.02 3.79
CA ILE A 402 17.98 -4.84 2.59
C ILE A 402 19.39 -5.30 2.22
N GLY A 403 19.59 -6.62 2.10
CA GLY A 403 20.93 -7.17 1.80
C GLY A 403 21.98 -6.85 2.85
N GLY A 404 21.58 -6.52 4.08
CA GLY A 404 22.48 -6.16 5.17
C GLY A 404 22.92 -4.69 5.18
N LEU A 405 22.35 -3.85 4.29
CA LEU A 405 22.68 -2.43 4.16
C LEU A 405 21.48 -1.56 4.50
N PRO A 406 21.65 -0.44 5.21
CA PRO A 406 20.62 0.59 5.34
C PRO A 406 20.51 1.37 4.02
N PHE A 407 19.38 2.07 3.85
CA PHE A 407 19.20 2.97 2.72
C PHE A 407 20.28 4.06 2.68
N ASP A 408 20.75 4.34 1.47
CA ASP A 408 21.71 5.41 1.18
C ASP A 408 21.40 5.98 -0.22
N PRO A 409 20.87 7.21 -0.33
CA PRO A 409 20.47 7.78 -1.61
C PRO A 409 21.64 8.00 -2.59
N ALA A 410 22.89 8.02 -2.10
CA ALA A 410 24.06 8.16 -2.93
C ALA A 410 24.52 6.84 -3.57
N ARG A 411 24.03 5.69 -3.10
CA ARG A 411 24.43 4.36 -3.56
C ARG A 411 23.45 3.82 -4.59
N SER A 412 23.95 3.16 -5.66
CA SER A 412 23.13 2.36 -6.57
C SER A 412 23.20 0.90 -6.15
N ASP A 413 22.18 0.40 -5.45
CA ASP A 413 22.14 -0.99 -4.94
C ASP A 413 21.92 -2.00 -6.06
N VAL A 414 21.08 -1.63 -7.04
CA VAL A 414 20.80 -2.42 -8.24
C VAL A 414 20.97 -1.53 -9.46
N VAL A 415 21.73 -2.02 -10.43
CA VAL A 415 21.83 -1.44 -11.79
C VAL A 415 21.37 -2.50 -12.77
N THR A 416 20.43 -2.14 -13.67
CA THR A 416 19.89 -3.02 -14.70
C THR A 416 19.66 -2.25 -16.00
N GLY A 417 19.67 -2.93 -17.15
CA GLY A 417 19.40 -2.33 -18.46
C GLY A 417 17.90 -2.16 -18.70
N LEU A 418 17.53 -1.09 -19.44
CA LEU A 418 16.16 -0.94 -19.90
C LEU A 418 15.78 -2.11 -20.81
N GLY A 419 14.72 -2.83 -20.46
CA GLY A 419 14.23 -4.01 -21.16
C GLY A 419 14.73 -5.33 -20.59
N ASP A 420 15.67 -5.32 -19.66
CA ASP A 420 16.17 -6.53 -19.00
C ASP A 420 15.06 -7.24 -18.24
N VAL A 421 15.08 -8.56 -18.30
CA VAL A 421 14.26 -9.42 -17.45
C VAL A 421 15.15 -9.97 -16.34
N GLU A 422 14.72 -9.83 -15.09
CA GLU A 422 15.43 -10.39 -13.95
C GLU A 422 14.53 -11.27 -13.08
N VAL A 423 15.10 -12.25 -12.40
CA VAL A 423 14.48 -13.00 -11.32
C VAL A 423 15.05 -12.51 -10.00
N TRP A 424 14.17 -12.09 -9.09
CA TRP A 424 14.57 -11.70 -7.75
C TRP A 424 14.05 -12.69 -6.73
N ARG A 425 14.93 -13.16 -5.86
CA ARG A 425 14.60 -13.96 -4.70
C ARG A 425 14.61 -13.06 -3.47
N LEU A 426 13.45 -12.86 -2.89
CA LEU A 426 13.21 -12.04 -1.71
C LEU A 426 13.13 -12.96 -0.50
N VAL A 427 13.84 -12.66 0.58
CA VAL A 427 13.90 -13.48 1.80
C VAL A 427 13.59 -12.61 3.01
N ALA A 428 12.69 -13.02 3.89
CA ALA A 428 12.22 -12.25 5.01
C ALA A 428 12.47 -12.92 6.36
N ASP A 429 12.76 -12.14 7.42
CA ASP A 429 12.81 -12.59 8.82
C ASP A 429 11.45 -12.49 9.52
N VAL A 430 10.69 -11.44 9.25
CA VAL A 430 9.33 -11.20 9.73
C VAL A 430 8.40 -10.91 8.54
N HIS A 431 7.18 -10.43 8.77
CA HIS A 431 6.31 -10.00 7.68
C HIS A 431 6.85 -8.73 7.01
N HIS A 432 7.04 -8.80 5.70
CA HIS A 432 7.43 -7.67 4.86
C HIS A 432 6.60 -7.64 3.58
N PRO A 433 5.69 -6.68 3.36
CA PRO A 433 5.16 -6.37 2.04
C PRO A 433 6.23 -5.63 1.23
N ILE A 434 6.73 -6.25 0.16
CA ILE A 434 7.80 -5.68 -0.66
C ILE A 434 7.21 -5.06 -1.90
N HIS A 435 7.47 -3.77 -2.09
CA HIS A 435 7.08 -2.97 -3.25
C HIS A 435 8.26 -2.71 -4.17
N LEU A 436 8.01 -2.76 -5.47
CA LEU A 436 8.94 -2.43 -6.54
C LEU A 436 8.36 -1.29 -7.37
N HIS A 437 9.05 -0.15 -7.40
CA HIS A 437 8.67 1.00 -8.21
C HIS A 437 8.80 0.72 -9.71
N LEU A 438 8.05 1.45 -10.54
CA LEU A 438 8.00 1.43 -11.99
C LEU A 438 7.49 0.11 -12.58
N ALA A 439 8.06 -1.02 -12.16
CA ALA A 439 7.90 -2.30 -12.85
C ALA A 439 6.95 -3.25 -12.12
N GLY A 440 5.98 -3.79 -12.86
CA GLY A 440 5.19 -4.92 -12.37
C GLY A 440 5.99 -6.23 -12.45
N PHE A 441 5.65 -7.19 -11.58
CA PHE A 441 6.25 -8.51 -11.54
C PHE A 441 5.23 -9.62 -11.43
N ARG A 442 5.64 -10.85 -11.72
CA ARG A 442 4.89 -12.07 -11.44
C ARG A 442 5.59 -12.88 -10.36
N VAL A 443 4.82 -13.46 -9.46
CA VAL A 443 5.34 -14.42 -8.48
C VAL A 443 5.57 -15.76 -9.17
N LEU A 444 6.79 -16.28 -9.08
CA LEU A 444 7.19 -17.58 -9.65
C LEU A 444 7.06 -18.70 -8.63
N SER A 445 7.46 -18.45 -7.39
CA SER A 445 7.43 -19.46 -6.33
C SER A 445 7.42 -18.85 -4.93
N ARG A 446 6.94 -19.61 -3.94
CA ARG A 446 7.04 -19.31 -2.52
C ARG A 446 7.73 -20.45 -1.80
N SER A 447 8.93 -20.22 -1.27
CA SER A 447 9.78 -21.24 -0.61
C SER A 447 9.87 -22.54 -1.43
N GLY A 448 10.09 -22.40 -2.75
CA GLY A 448 10.22 -23.50 -3.69
C GLY A 448 8.89 -24.20 -4.06
N ARG A 449 7.74 -23.68 -3.62
CA ARG A 449 6.40 -24.16 -3.99
C ARG A 449 5.74 -23.24 -5.02
N PRO A 450 4.72 -23.72 -5.77
CA PRO A 450 3.96 -22.84 -6.66
C PRO A 450 3.40 -21.59 -5.95
N PRO A 451 3.13 -20.51 -6.70
CA PRO A 451 2.42 -19.33 -6.18
C PRO A 451 1.08 -19.69 -5.54
N LEU A 452 0.64 -18.86 -4.59
CA LEU A 452 -0.68 -18.98 -4.00
C LEU A 452 -1.76 -18.42 -4.95
N PRO A 453 -3.04 -18.80 -4.79
CA PRO A 453 -4.11 -18.34 -5.69
C PRO A 453 -4.22 -16.80 -5.80
N HIS A 454 -3.90 -16.05 -4.75
CA HIS A 454 -3.93 -14.59 -4.74
C HIS A 454 -2.67 -13.92 -5.32
N ASP A 455 -1.62 -14.70 -5.63
CA ASP A 455 -0.41 -14.19 -6.30
C ASP A 455 -0.58 -14.04 -7.81
N VAL A 456 -1.70 -14.49 -8.36
CA VAL A 456 -1.93 -14.46 -9.81
C VAL A 456 -2.02 -13.04 -10.35
N GLY A 457 -1.63 -12.87 -11.60
CA GLY A 457 -1.63 -11.58 -12.27
C GLY A 457 -0.28 -10.87 -12.21
N LEU A 458 -0.29 -9.60 -12.57
CA LEU A 458 0.86 -8.72 -12.49
C LEU A 458 0.72 -7.88 -11.21
N LYS A 459 1.72 -7.93 -10.38
CA LYS A 459 1.76 -7.24 -9.08
C LYS A 459 2.92 -6.24 -9.03
N ASP A 460 2.87 -5.33 -8.10
CA ASP A 460 4.00 -4.47 -7.72
C ASP A 460 4.33 -4.57 -6.22
N THR A 461 3.48 -5.25 -5.47
CA THR A 461 3.66 -5.48 -4.04
C THR A 461 3.42 -6.96 -3.71
N VAL A 462 4.32 -7.59 -2.96
CA VAL A 462 4.19 -8.99 -2.52
C VAL A 462 4.53 -9.12 -1.04
N SER A 463 3.62 -9.71 -0.27
CA SER A 463 3.85 -9.95 1.16
C SER A 463 4.64 -11.23 1.37
N LEU A 464 5.74 -11.13 2.13
CA LEU A 464 6.52 -12.25 2.63
C LEU A 464 6.13 -12.55 4.08
N ARG A 465 6.07 -13.84 4.41
CA ARG A 465 5.84 -14.32 5.79
C ARG A 465 7.18 -14.52 6.51
N PRO A 466 7.18 -14.61 7.84
CA PRO A 466 8.40 -14.91 8.59
C PRO A 466 9.11 -16.17 8.09
N GLY A 467 10.40 -16.04 7.75
CA GLY A 467 11.23 -17.13 7.24
C GLY A 467 10.89 -17.57 5.80
N GLU A 468 10.01 -16.87 5.10
CA GLU A 468 9.65 -17.20 3.72
C GLU A 468 10.65 -16.64 2.71
N SER A 469 10.78 -17.33 1.57
CA SER A 469 11.38 -16.78 0.36
C SER A 469 10.36 -16.74 -0.77
N VAL A 470 10.33 -15.64 -1.53
CA VAL A 470 9.49 -15.47 -2.71
C VAL A 470 10.37 -15.18 -3.91
N GLU A 471 10.18 -15.92 -4.99
CA GLU A 471 10.80 -15.58 -6.28
C GLU A 471 9.80 -14.82 -7.14
N ILE A 472 10.22 -13.66 -7.62
CA ILE A 472 9.50 -12.85 -8.58
C ILE A 472 10.27 -12.76 -9.89
N ILE A 473 9.56 -12.56 -11.01
CA ILE A 473 10.13 -12.23 -12.31
C ILE A 473 9.56 -10.91 -12.77
N THR A 474 10.44 -10.02 -13.20
CA THR A 474 10.09 -8.68 -13.65
C THR A 474 10.86 -8.32 -14.90
N ARG A 475 10.30 -7.43 -15.72
CA ARG A 475 10.97 -6.77 -16.82
C ARG A 475 11.06 -5.29 -16.54
N PHE A 476 12.26 -4.73 -16.56
CA PHE A 476 12.49 -3.31 -16.34
C PHE A 476 12.29 -2.53 -17.64
N ASP A 477 11.04 -2.33 -18.02
CA ASP A 477 10.69 -1.54 -19.19
C ASP A 477 10.00 -0.22 -18.78
N GLY A 478 9.86 0.71 -19.74
CA GLY A 478 9.25 2.02 -19.53
C GLY A 478 10.28 3.13 -19.55
N TYR A 479 10.90 3.43 -18.43
CA TYR A 479 11.73 4.62 -18.28
C TYR A 479 13.07 4.31 -17.62
N ARG A 480 14.12 5.01 -18.09
CA ARG A 480 15.42 5.04 -17.41
C ARG A 480 15.38 5.96 -16.23
N GLY A 481 16.25 5.75 -15.25
CA GLY A 481 16.39 6.62 -14.11
C GLY A 481 16.55 5.89 -12.80
N ARG A 482 16.45 6.64 -11.71
CA ARG A 482 16.59 6.16 -10.36
C ARG A 482 15.22 5.92 -9.75
N TYR A 483 15.02 4.71 -9.26
CA TYR A 483 13.81 4.20 -8.61
C TYR A 483 14.16 3.52 -7.30
N LEU A 484 13.15 2.91 -6.67
CA LEU A 484 13.28 2.21 -5.39
C LEU A 484 12.65 0.81 -5.46
N PHE A 485 13.07 -0.02 -4.52
CA PHE A 485 12.28 -1.11 -3.97
C PHE A 485 12.44 -1.11 -2.45
N HIS A 486 11.36 -1.39 -1.74
CA HIS A 486 11.34 -1.24 -0.29
C HIS A 486 10.27 -2.12 0.37
N CYS A 487 10.33 -2.22 1.69
CA CYS A 487 9.23 -2.77 2.47
C CYS A 487 8.14 -1.72 2.63
N HIS A 488 6.90 -2.07 2.33
CA HIS A 488 5.75 -1.18 2.49
C HIS A 488 5.03 -1.33 3.85
N ASN A 489 5.68 -1.92 4.86
CA ASN A 489 5.41 -1.57 6.24
C ASN A 489 6.04 -0.20 6.44
N ALA A 490 5.22 0.84 6.58
CA ALA A 490 5.69 2.21 6.52
C ALA A 490 6.68 2.56 7.64
N GLU A 491 6.57 1.93 8.82
CA GLU A 491 7.54 2.07 9.90
C GLU A 491 8.89 1.42 9.54
N HIS A 492 8.88 0.28 8.81
CA HIS A 492 10.12 -0.34 8.33
C HIS A 492 10.79 0.52 7.26
N GLU A 493 10.01 1.11 6.36
CA GLU A 493 10.46 2.03 5.33
C GLU A 493 11.17 3.23 5.96
N ASP A 494 10.50 3.96 6.88
CA ASP A 494 11.07 5.12 7.57
C ASP A 494 12.30 4.77 8.41
N MET A 495 12.46 3.53 8.83
CA MET A 495 13.64 3.03 9.53
C MET A 495 14.66 2.35 8.60
N GLY A 496 14.66 2.70 7.30
CA GLY A 496 15.74 2.43 6.35
C GLY A 496 15.58 1.20 5.47
N MET A 497 14.41 0.50 5.45
CA MET A 497 14.20 -0.68 4.60
C MET A 497 13.86 -0.29 3.16
N MET A 498 14.76 0.41 2.53
CA MET A 498 14.72 0.82 1.12
C MET A 498 16.04 0.51 0.42
N ALA A 499 16.02 0.38 -0.89
CA ALA A 499 17.21 0.24 -1.73
C ALA A 499 16.97 0.86 -3.10
N ASN A 500 18.06 1.36 -3.71
CA ASN A 500 18.01 2.04 -5.01
C ASN A 500 18.04 1.03 -6.16
N LEU A 501 17.19 1.29 -7.14
CA LEU A 501 17.15 0.64 -8.44
C LEU A 501 17.46 1.68 -9.52
N GLU A 502 18.55 1.48 -10.25
CA GLU A 502 18.95 2.34 -11.37
C GLU A 502 18.76 1.60 -12.69
N ILE A 503 17.92 2.15 -13.57
CA ILE A 503 17.67 1.60 -14.91
C ILE A 503 18.43 2.44 -15.93
N ILE A 504 19.38 1.80 -16.64
CA ILE A 504 20.31 2.44 -17.59
C ILE A 504 20.01 2.06 -19.03
#